data_8b097495f97d80e9342d2f3fcbab4754
#
_entry.id   8b097495f97d80e9342d2f3fcbab4754
#
_cell.length_a   1.000
_cell.length_b   1.000
_cell.length_c   1.000
_cell.angle_alpha   90.00
_cell.angle_beta   90.00
_cell.angle_gamma   90.00
#
_symmetry.space_group_name_H-M   'P 1'
#
loop_
_entity.id
_entity.type
_entity.pdbx_description
1 polymer ?
#
loop_
_entity_poly.entity_id
_entity_poly.type
_entity_poly.pdbx_seq_one_letter_code
_entity_poly.pdbx_strand_id
1 'polypeptide(L)'
;MNFHETFTVATDALRANKLRAALTSLGVIIGSASIVLVVTVALTSKKFVLSQIEATGSNLVWAEMVKTPDKAQPLSHQLTIEDMQASKSIPGVAQVAGTTDIQMSVVAEGRVRPITLIGVTEGYRDIRRLVVLRGRYLDSTDMAMRAKVCLITPQLAEKLFGHENPIGQEVRMGELTFTVIGVFKERVETFGLSDIQAESVIVPFALMKTYTGQNVLRVVDVQAANAEDVSRVEKQVGMLLRSRHPPEAEYNVQTLIAILVAARNISLALTIVLLVIAFIALLISGIGIMNIMLVTVKERTREIGIRKAIGAPRKDILYQFLVEAFLISGGGAVVGILIGLAVPVTAQFFLPSNLRVPISPMSVVIAFAVSCSTGLFFGYLPANNAAQLQPIESLRYE
;
A
#
# COMPACT_ATOMS: atom_id res chain seq x y z
N MET A 1 28.84 33.62 -26.39
CA MET A 1 29.37 32.24 -26.20
C MET A 1 28.38 31.22 -26.67
N ASN A 2 28.76 30.28 -27.55
CA ASN A 2 27.84 29.26 -28.04
C ASN A 2 27.50 28.25 -26.95
N PHE A 3 26.23 27.82 -26.88
CA PHE A 3 25.74 26.81 -25.87
C PHE A 3 26.66 25.58 -25.83
N HIS A 4 27.13 25.13 -26.97
CA HIS A 4 28.02 23.97 -27.11
C HIS A 4 29.38 24.17 -26.41
N GLU A 5 29.97 25.35 -26.50
CA GLU A 5 31.25 25.67 -25.81
C GLU A 5 31.06 25.70 -24.30
N THR A 6 29.95 26.30 -23.82
CA THR A 6 29.62 26.35 -22.39
C THR A 6 29.44 24.95 -21.81
N PHE A 7 28.78 24.07 -22.56
CA PHE A 7 28.57 22.71 -22.16
C PHE A 7 29.85 21.89 -22.07
N THR A 8 30.75 22.05 -23.05
CA THR A 8 32.06 21.34 -23.08
C THR A 8 32.94 21.77 -21.91
N VAL A 9 33.02 23.07 -21.66
CA VAL A 9 33.79 23.61 -20.52
C VAL A 9 33.24 23.14 -19.19
N ALA A 10 31.90 23.07 -19.04
CA ALA A 10 31.28 22.59 -17.82
C ALA A 10 31.51 21.08 -17.59
N THR A 11 31.49 20.26 -18.64
CA THR A 11 31.78 18.81 -18.53
C THR A 11 33.26 18.55 -18.21
N ASP A 12 34.19 19.33 -18.74
CA ASP A 12 35.62 19.20 -18.44
C ASP A 12 35.93 19.62 -16.99
N ALA A 13 35.25 20.64 -16.48
CA ALA A 13 35.31 21.03 -15.07
C ALA A 13 34.87 19.92 -14.11
N LEU A 14 33.78 19.23 -14.44
CA LEU A 14 33.28 18.09 -13.66
C LEU A 14 34.28 16.92 -13.68
N ARG A 15 34.94 16.69 -14.82
CA ARG A 15 35.94 15.63 -14.95
C ARG A 15 37.22 15.89 -14.15
N ALA A 16 37.58 17.17 -13.96
CA ALA A 16 38.77 17.55 -13.19
C ALA A 16 38.64 17.21 -11.68
N ASN A 17 37.41 17.22 -11.11
CA ASN A 17 37.15 16.97 -9.69
C ASN A 17 36.07 15.91 -9.45
N LYS A 18 36.29 14.72 -10.02
CA LYS A 18 35.29 13.60 -10.03
C LYS A 18 34.73 13.21 -8.66
N LEU A 19 35.61 13.12 -7.65
CA LEU A 19 35.18 12.69 -6.29
C LEU A 19 34.22 13.72 -5.66
N ARG A 20 34.52 15.00 -5.86
CA ARG A 20 33.73 16.11 -5.31
C ARG A 20 32.39 16.23 -6.02
N ALA A 21 32.37 16.11 -7.35
CA ALA A 21 31.17 16.08 -8.15
C ALA A 21 30.27 14.86 -7.80
N ALA A 22 30.87 13.69 -7.59
CA ALA A 22 30.15 12.49 -7.20
C ALA A 22 29.49 12.62 -5.80
N LEU A 23 30.21 13.16 -4.82
CA LEU A 23 29.68 13.35 -3.46
C LEU A 23 28.51 14.35 -3.42
N THR A 24 28.55 15.41 -4.21
CA THR A 24 27.43 16.38 -4.27
C THR A 24 26.27 15.88 -5.08
N SER A 25 26.53 15.19 -6.20
CA SER A 25 25.46 14.57 -6.98
C SER A 25 24.73 13.46 -6.19
N LEU A 26 25.42 12.80 -5.24
CA LEU A 26 24.81 11.74 -4.41
C LEU A 26 23.57 12.24 -3.66
N GLY A 27 23.60 13.42 -3.07
CA GLY A 27 22.44 14.00 -2.39
C GLY A 27 21.30 14.33 -3.35
N VAL A 28 21.61 14.81 -4.59
CA VAL A 28 20.60 15.02 -5.63
C VAL A 28 20.01 13.67 -6.09
N ILE A 29 20.87 12.66 -6.26
CA ILE A 29 20.44 11.29 -6.62
C ILE A 29 19.45 10.75 -5.58
N ILE A 30 19.81 10.83 -4.30
CA ILE A 30 18.94 10.36 -3.21
C ILE A 30 17.64 11.17 -3.19
N GLY A 31 17.70 12.49 -3.28
CA GLY A 31 16.54 13.37 -3.25
C GLY A 31 15.57 13.11 -4.41
N SER A 32 16.08 13.02 -5.64
CA SER A 32 15.25 12.76 -6.82
C SER A 32 14.67 11.33 -6.84
N ALA A 33 15.46 10.32 -6.44
CA ALA A 33 14.99 8.97 -6.28
C ALA A 33 13.86 8.89 -5.23
N SER A 34 14.02 9.56 -4.08
CA SER A 34 13.02 9.63 -3.04
C SER A 34 11.72 10.26 -3.53
N ILE A 35 11.75 11.35 -4.30
CA ILE A 35 10.53 11.96 -4.87
C ILE A 35 9.78 10.98 -5.77
N VAL A 36 10.48 10.27 -6.67
CA VAL A 36 9.86 9.28 -7.54
C VAL A 36 9.23 8.16 -6.73
N LEU A 37 9.93 7.63 -5.73
CA LEU A 37 9.43 6.56 -4.86
C LEU A 37 8.20 7.00 -4.06
N VAL A 38 8.24 8.20 -3.46
CA VAL A 38 7.13 8.75 -2.66
C VAL A 38 5.86 8.88 -3.50
N VAL A 39 5.96 9.46 -4.69
CA VAL A 39 4.82 9.62 -5.59
C VAL A 39 4.30 8.25 -6.05
N THR A 40 5.21 7.30 -6.34
CA THR A 40 4.84 5.93 -6.73
C THR A 40 4.09 5.21 -5.60
N VAL A 41 4.57 5.30 -4.35
CA VAL A 41 3.90 4.71 -3.18
C VAL A 41 2.52 5.33 -2.98
N ALA A 42 2.40 6.66 -3.05
CA ALA A 42 1.12 7.36 -2.90
C ALA A 42 0.08 6.93 -3.94
N LEU A 43 0.49 6.82 -5.21
CA LEU A 43 -0.39 6.37 -6.30
C LEU A 43 -0.77 4.90 -6.19
N THR A 44 0.18 4.04 -5.79
CA THR A 44 -0.05 2.61 -5.56
C THR A 44 -1.05 2.41 -4.42
N SER A 45 -0.86 3.11 -3.31
CA SER A 45 -1.78 3.09 -2.17
C SER A 45 -3.18 3.54 -2.55
N LYS A 46 -3.32 4.66 -3.30
CA LYS A 46 -4.62 5.13 -3.80
C LYS A 46 -5.29 4.09 -4.70
N LYS A 47 -4.56 3.50 -5.64
CA LYS A 47 -5.10 2.49 -6.56
C LYS A 47 -5.50 1.22 -5.81
N PHE A 48 -4.70 0.79 -4.83
CA PHE A 48 -5.01 -0.34 -3.97
C PHE A 48 -6.32 -0.12 -3.21
N VAL A 49 -6.47 1.04 -2.55
CA VAL A 49 -7.69 1.41 -1.83
C VAL A 49 -8.91 1.37 -2.76
N LEU A 50 -8.83 1.97 -3.95
CA LEU A 50 -9.93 1.97 -4.91
C LEU A 50 -10.28 0.56 -5.39
N SER A 51 -9.28 -0.28 -5.68
CA SER A 51 -9.52 -1.67 -6.10
C SER A 51 -10.19 -2.50 -5.00
N GLN A 52 -9.87 -2.26 -3.73
CA GLN A 52 -10.53 -2.91 -2.60
C GLN A 52 -12.01 -2.50 -2.48
N ILE A 53 -12.33 -1.21 -2.68
CA ILE A 53 -13.72 -0.73 -2.68
C ILE A 53 -14.53 -1.39 -3.80
N GLU A 54 -13.97 -1.44 -5.02
CA GLU A 54 -14.64 -2.03 -6.18
C GLU A 54 -14.88 -3.54 -6.01
N ALA A 55 -13.93 -4.19 -5.36
CA ALA A 55 -13.89 -5.63 -5.23
C ALA A 55 -14.81 -6.18 -4.13
N THR A 56 -14.76 -5.60 -2.95
CA THR A 56 -15.50 -6.08 -1.77
C THR A 56 -16.92 -5.48 -1.72
N GLY A 57 -17.13 -4.34 -2.39
CA GLY A 57 -18.33 -3.52 -2.26
C GLY A 57 -18.18 -2.55 -1.09
N SER A 58 -18.50 -1.29 -1.35
CA SER A 58 -18.38 -0.21 -0.34
C SER A 58 -19.45 -0.27 0.75
N ASN A 59 -20.40 -1.21 0.67
CA ASN A 59 -21.61 -1.25 1.47
C ASN A 59 -21.61 -2.34 2.56
N LEU A 60 -20.43 -2.85 2.96
CA LEU A 60 -20.30 -3.84 4.00
C LEU A 60 -20.04 -3.20 5.37
N VAL A 61 -20.83 -3.61 6.34
CA VAL A 61 -20.66 -3.34 7.77
C VAL A 61 -20.49 -4.70 8.45
N TRP A 62 -19.52 -4.82 9.36
CA TRP A 62 -19.42 -6.03 10.19
C TRP A 62 -19.30 -5.66 11.65
N ALA A 63 -19.86 -6.52 12.47
CA ALA A 63 -19.83 -6.39 13.91
C ALA A 63 -19.16 -7.62 14.52
N GLU A 64 -18.23 -7.38 15.40
CA GLU A 64 -17.55 -8.40 16.20
C GLU A 64 -17.48 -7.96 17.66
N MET A 65 -17.43 -8.93 18.56
CA MET A 65 -17.23 -8.65 19.98
C MET A 65 -15.77 -8.31 20.25
N VAL A 66 -15.53 -7.26 21.04
CA VAL A 66 -14.18 -6.88 21.49
C VAL A 66 -13.71 -7.94 22.50
N LYS A 67 -12.65 -8.67 22.15
CA LYS A 67 -12.03 -9.66 23.05
C LYS A 67 -11.11 -8.97 24.04
N THR A 68 -11.40 -9.09 25.33
CA THR A 68 -10.47 -8.70 26.38
C THR A 68 -9.50 -9.87 26.63
N PRO A 69 -8.17 -9.68 26.49
CA PRO A 69 -7.19 -10.79 26.47
C PRO A 69 -7.20 -11.71 27.70
N ASP A 70 -7.59 -11.21 28.87
CA ASP A 70 -7.42 -11.91 30.15
C ASP A 70 -8.71 -12.43 30.80
N LYS A 71 -9.86 -12.36 30.13
CA LYS A 71 -11.15 -12.79 30.72
C LYS A 71 -11.91 -13.70 29.76
N ALA A 72 -12.33 -14.86 30.26
CA ALA A 72 -13.34 -15.65 29.56
C ALA A 72 -14.61 -14.81 29.41
N GLN A 73 -15.03 -14.60 28.17
CA GLN A 73 -16.21 -13.77 27.87
C GLN A 73 -17.49 -14.54 28.19
N PRO A 74 -18.42 -13.95 28.97
CA PRO A 74 -19.72 -14.56 29.22
C PRO A 74 -20.48 -14.81 27.91
N LEU A 75 -21.27 -15.88 27.88
CA LEU A 75 -22.11 -16.21 26.72
C LEU A 75 -23.12 -15.09 26.39
N SER A 76 -23.58 -14.37 27.41
CA SER A 76 -24.48 -13.21 27.26
C SER A 76 -23.87 -12.04 26.49
N HIS A 77 -22.54 -12.01 26.31
CA HIS A 77 -21.84 -10.97 25.55
C HIS A 77 -21.59 -11.38 24.10
N GLN A 78 -21.80 -12.66 23.76
CA GLN A 78 -21.48 -13.16 22.42
C GLN A 78 -22.60 -12.88 21.44
N LEU A 79 -22.24 -12.64 20.17
CA LEU A 79 -23.20 -12.42 19.10
C LEU A 79 -23.99 -13.71 18.81
N THR A 80 -25.25 -13.58 18.55
CA THR A 80 -26.18 -14.69 18.32
C THR A 80 -26.85 -14.62 16.93
N ILE A 81 -27.51 -15.70 16.53
CA ILE A 81 -28.31 -15.71 15.30
C ILE A 81 -29.45 -14.68 15.39
N GLU A 82 -30.01 -14.51 16.59
CA GLU A 82 -31.07 -13.53 16.86
C GLU A 82 -30.61 -12.10 16.64
N ASP A 83 -29.34 -11.79 16.94
CA ASP A 83 -28.75 -10.46 16.67
C ASP A 83 -28.58 -10.25 15.17
N MET A 84 -28.13 -11.28 14.45
CA MET A 84 -28.04 -11.24 12.99
C MET A 84 -29.42 -11.02 12.36
N GLN A 85 -30.44 -11.77 12.83
CA GLN A 85 -31.83 -11.61 12.32
C GLN A 85 -32.41 -10.24 12.66
N ALA A 86 -32.17 -9.74 13.86
CA ALA A 86 -32.58 -8.39 14.26
C ALA A 86 -31.91 -7.32 13.39
N SER A 87 -30.63 -7.51 13.03
CA SER A 87 -29.91 -6.60 12.14
C SER A 87 -30.51 -6.54 10.73
N LYS A 88 -31.15 -7.61 10.26
CA LYS A 88 -31.89 -7.64 8.99
C LYS A 88 -33.08 -6.68 8.96
N SER A 89 -33.68 -6.40 10.12
CA SER A 89 -34.84 -5.51 10.24
C SER A 89 -34.48 -4.03 10.18
N ILE A 90 -33.20 -3.67 10.17
CA ILE A 90 -32.72 -2.29 10.12
C ILE A 90 -33.03 -1.70 8.73
N PRO A 91 -33.67 -0.50 8.65
CA PRO A 91 -33.93 0.15 7.37
C PRO A 91 -32.65 0.43 6.59
N GLY A 92 -32.60 0.01 5.32
CA GLY A 92 -31.42 0.14 4.47
C GLY A 92 -30.47 -1.05 4.51
N VAL A 93 -30.80 -2.13 5.20
CA VAL A 93 -30.08 -3.39 5.14
C VAL A 93 -30.65 -4.25 4.00
N ALA A 94 -29.79 -4.73 3.13
CA ALA A 94 -30.13 -5.62 2.02
C ALA A 94 -30.02 -7.10 2.45
N GLN A 95 -28.90 -7.47 3.06
CA GLN A 95 -28.62 -8.85 3.48
C GLN A 95 -27.80 -8.87 4.77
N VAL A 96 -27.90 -9.98 5.49
CA VAL A 96 -27.09 -10.28 6.67
C VAL A 96 -26.53 -11.68 6.60
N ALA A 97 -25.36 -11.90 7.17
CA ALA A 97 -24.79 -13.22 7.38
C ALA A 97 -24.03 -13.25 8.70
N GLY A 98 -23.86 -14.43 9.25
CA GLY A 98 -23.08 -14.65 10.45
C GLY A 98 -22.02 -15.72 10.21
N THR A 99 -20.87 -15.55 10.84
CA THR A 99 -19.76 -16.50 10.76
C THR A 99 -19.19 -16.83 12.12
N THR A 100 -18.64 -18.04 12.22
CA THR A 100 -17.78 -18.47 13.32
C THR A 100 -16.66 -19.28 12.75
N ASP A 101 -15.43 -19.05 13.19
CA ASP A 101 -14.26 -19.77 12.72
C ASP A 101 -13.46 -20.33 13.88
N ILE A 102 -12.77 -21.43 13.61
CA ILE A 102 -11.80 -22.07 14.49
C ILE A 102 -10.61 -22.56 13.70
N GLN A 103 -9.46 -22.59 14.36
CA GLN A 103 -8.26 -23.22 13.82
C GLN A 103 -8.25 -24.69 14.22
N MET A 104 -8.10 -25.58 13.23
CA MET A 104 -8.02 -27.03 13.48
C MET A 104 -7.24 -27.71 12.37
N SER A 105 -7.15 -29.04 12.43
CA SER A 105 -6.52 -29.82 11.37
C SER A 105 -7.57 -30.60 10.57
N VAL A 106 -7.36 -30.67 9.26
CA VAL A 106 -8.09 -31.55 8.35
C VAL A 106 -7.22 -32.73 7.96
N VAL A 107 -7.84 -33.90 7.82
CA VAL A 107 -7.19 -35.13 7.38
C VAL A 107 -7.89 -35.66 6.13
N ALA A 108 -7.13 -35.87 5.06
CA ALA A 108 -7.61 -36.48 3.83
C ALA A 108 -6.46 -37.29 3.21
N GLU A 109 -6.71 -38.52 2.72
CA GLU A 109 -5.73 -39.38 2.06
C GLU A 109 -4.40 -39.55 2.84
N GLY A 110 -4.49 -39.61 4.18
CA GLY A 110 -3.32 -39.71 5.05
C GLY A 110 -2.51 -38.42 5.23
N ARG A 111 -2.91 -37.33 4.59
CA ARG A 111 -2.30 -36.01 4.73
C ARG A 111 -3.02 -35.22 5.81
N VAL A 112 -2.27 -34.54 6.66
CA VAL A 112 -2.78 -33.65 7.73
C VAL A 112 -2.37 -32.22 7.41
N ARG A 113 -3.36 -31.29 7.46
CA ARG A 113 -3.10 -29.85 7.22
C ARG A 113 -3.81 -29.01 8.27
N PRO A 114 -3.13 -27.96 8.77
CA PRO A 114 -3.80 -26.92 9.57
C PRO A 114 -4.71 -26.10 8.66
N ILE A 115 -5.94 -25.85 9.13
CA ILE A 115 -6.94 -25.09 8.40
C ILE A 115 -7.66 -24.10 9.29
N THR A 116 -8.28 -23.11 8.68
CA THR A 116 -9.35 -22.32 9.26
C THR A 116 -10.68 -22.93 8.84
N LEU A 117 -11.41 -23.51 9.78
CA LEU A 117 -12.77 -23.98 9.57
C LEU A 117 -13.75 -22.83 9.83
N ILE A 118 -14.56 -22.49 8.83
CA ILE A 118 -15.49 -21.37 8.88
C ILE A 118 -16.92 -21.90 8.74
N GLY A 119 -17.71 -21.76 9.80
CA GLY A 119 -19.15 -22.01 9.76
C GLY A 119 -19.88 -20.76 9.29
N VAL A 120 -20.69 -20.89 8.25
CA VAL A 120 -21.38 -19.75 7.62
C VAL A 120 -22.90 -19.95 7.64
N THR A 121 -23.63 -18.83 7.73
CA THR A 121 -25.10 -18.79 7.54
C THR A 121 -25.44 -18.48 6.07
N GLU A 122 -26.73 -18.52 5.76
CA GLU A 122 -27.24 -18.07 4.46
C GLU A 122 -26.84 -16.62 4.17
N GLY A 123 -26.64 -16.28 2.90
CA GLY A 123 -26.25 -14.93 2.47
C GLY A 123 -24.74 -14.66 2.47
N TYR A 124 -23.95 -15.48 3.16
CA TYR A 124 -22.48 -15.25 3.24
C TYR A 124 -21.81 -15.24 1.87
N ARG A 125 -22.23 -16.15 0.95
CA ARG A 125 -21.73 -16.20 -0.41
C ARG A 125 -21.85 -14.85 -1.13
N ASP A 126 -23.04 -14.27 -1.04
CA ASP A 126 -23.37 -13.05 -1.80
C ASP A 126 -22.71 -11.83 -1.19
N ILE A 127 -22.72 -11.72 0.14
CA ILE A 127 -22.06 -10.64 0.89
C ILE A 127 -20.56 -10.64 0.63
N ARG A 128 -19.90 -11.82 0.67
CA ARG A 128 -18.45 -11.96 0.45
C ARG A 128 -18.09 -12.16 -1.03
N ARG A 129 -19.09 -12.18 -1.92
CA ARG A 129 -18.91 -12.36 -3.37
C ARG A 129 -18.04 -13.58 -3.71
N LEU A 130 -18.33 -14.71 -3.09
CA LEU A 130 -17.57 -15.94 -3.30
C LEU A 130 -17.83 -16.53 -4.67
N VAL A 131 -16.76 -16.91 -5.36
CA VAL A 131 -16.80 -17.58 -6.67
C VAL A 131 -16.52 -19.06 -6.48
N VAL A 132 -17.45 -19.90 -6.90
CA VAL A 132 -17.25 -21.36 -6.96
C VAL A 132 -16.52 -21.67 -8.27
N LEU A 133 -15.34 -22.28 -8.15
CA LEU A 133 -14.50 -22.66 -9.27
C LEU A 133 -14.87 -24.04 -9.83
N ARG A 134 -15.24 -24.96 -8.92
CA ARG A 134 -15.66 -26.34 -9.27
C ARG A 134 -16.74 -26.76 -8.28
N GLY A 135 -17.69 -27.57 -8.74
CA GLY A 135 -18.78 -28.06 -7.90
C GLY A 135 -19.87 -27.04 -7.66
N ARG A 136 -20.50 -27.08 -6.48
CA ARG A 136 -21.57 -26.17 -6.05
C ARG A 136 -21.31 -25.54 -4.69
N TYR A 137 -22.03 -24.47 -4.39
CA TYR A 137 -22.04 -23.86 -3.06
C TYR A 137 -23.06 -24.57 -2.15
N LEU A 138 -23.00 -24.25 -0.84
CA LEU A 138 -24.01 -24.67 0.14
C LEU A 138 -25.37 -24.10 -0.25
N ASP A 139 -26.38 -24.92 -0.27
CA ASP A 139 -27.76 -24.49 -0.49
C ASP A 139 -28.57 -24.45 0.82
N SER A 140 -29.80 -23.97 0.73
CA SER A 140 -30.70 -23.88 1.89
C SER A 140 -31.04 -25.28 2.49
N THR A 141 -31.02 -26.33 1.68
CA THR A 141 -31.22 -27.71 2.12
C THR A 141 -30.05 -28.21 2.94
N ASP A 142 -28.81 -27.95 2.47
CA ASP A 142 -27.58 -28.28 3.21
C ASP A 142 -27.57 -27.61 4.60
N MET A 143 -27.99 -26.32 4.64
CA MET A 143 -28.04 -25.54 5.87
C MET A 143 -29.12 -26.08 6.83
N ALA A 144 -30.35 -26.35 6.34
CA ALA A 144 -31.46 -26.81 7.14
C ALA A 144 -31.26 -28.24 7.67
N MET A 145 -30.72 -29.13 6.84
CA MET A 145 -30.46 -30.52 7.19
C MET A 145 -29.18 -30.75 7.98
N ARG A 146 -28.40 -29.70 8.19
CA ARG A 146 -27.05 -29.80 8.79
C ARG A 146 -26.19 -30.83 8.06
N ALA A 147 -26.21 -30.75 6.72
CA ALA A 147 -25.50 -31.72 5.89
C ALA A 147 -23.99 -31.64 6.15
N LYS A 148 -23.35 -32.78 6.28
CA LYS A 148 -21.90 -32.87 6.46
C LYS A 148 -21.17 -32.68 5.11
N VAL A 149 -21.32 -31.50 4.54
CA VAL A 149 -20.72 -31.09 3.28
C VAL A 149 -19.83 -29.86 3.50
N CYS A 150 -18.80 -29.73 2.68
CA CYS A 150 -17.90 -28.60 2.81
C CYS A 150 -17.40 -28.08 1.45
N LEU A 151 -16.96 -26.82 1.46
CA LEU A 151 -16.19 -26.23 0.38
C LEU A 151 -14.78 -25.97 0.86
N ILE A 152 -13.82 -26.10 -0.02
CA ILE A 152 -12.39 -25.92 0.27
C ILE A 152 -11.76 -24.87 -0.65
N THR A 153 -10.71 -24.21 -0.18
CA THR A 153 -9.93 -23.29 -1.01
C THR A 153 -9.06 -24.04 -2.04
N PRO A 154 -8.68 -23.41 -3.17
CA PRO A 154 -7.87 -24.05 -4.20
C PRO A 154 -6.51 -24.55 -3.68
N GLN A 155 -5.85 -23.77 -2.80
CA GLN A 155 -4.58 -24.16 -2.23
C GLN A 155 -4.70 -25.37 -1.31
N LEU A 156 -5.78 -25.45 -0.53
CA LEU A 156 -6.05 -26.62 0.29
C LEU A 156 -6.37 -27.87 -0.57
N ALA A 157 -7.15 -27.67 -1.64
CA ALA A 157 -7.45 -28.74 -2.58
C ALA A 157 -6.17 -29.34 -3.20
N GLU A 158 -5.26 -28.49 -3.64
CA GLU A 158 -3.96 -28.89 -4.20
C GLU A 158 -3.09 -29.63 -3.17
N LYS A 159 -3.05 -29.14 -1.92
CA LYS A 159 -2.24 -29.75 -0.86
C LYS A 159 -2.79 -31.09 -0.35
N LEU A 160 -4.11 -31.27 -0.35
CA LEU A 160 -4.74 -32.52 0.08
C LEU A 160 -4.80 -33.57 -1.04
N PHE A 161 -5.24 -33.17 -2.23
CA PHE A 161 -5.56 -34.07 -3.33
C PHE A 161 -4.61 -33.96 -4.54
N GLY A 162 -3.67 -32.99 -4.54
CA GLY A 162 -2.78 -32.75 -5.67
C GLY A 162 -3.56 -32.34 -6.93
N HIS A 163 -3.43 -33.15 -7.99
CA HIS A 163 -4.14 -32.92 -9.26
C HIS A 163 -5.48 -33.66 -9.38
N GLU A 164 -5.84 -34.47 -8.40
CA GLU A 164 -7.09 -35.22 -8.41
C GLU A 164 -8.30 -34.31 -8.21
N ASN A 165 -9.48 -34.76 -8.64
CA ASN A 165 -10.70 -34.01 -8.45
C ASN A 165 -11.14 -34.08 -6.98
N PRO A 166 -11.18 -32.98 -6.23
CA PRO A 166 -11.56 -32.97 -4.83
C PRO A 166 -13.07 -33.15 -4.61
N ILE A 167 -13.90 -32.98 -5.66
CA ILE A 167 -15.37 -33.05 -5.51
C ILE A 167 -15.80 -34.50 -5.29
N GLY A 168 -16.59 -34.70 -4.22
CA GLY A 168 -17.05 -36.01 -3.80
C GLY A 168 -16.10 -36.74 -2.85
N GLN A 169 -14.87 -36.22 -2.66
CA GLN A 169 -13.91 -36.80 -1.73
C GLN A 169 -14.27 -36.48 -0.27
N GLU A 170 -13.88 -37.37 0.63
CA GLU A 170 -14.11 -37.22 2.04
C GLU A 170 -12.93 -36.56 2.76
N VAL A 171 -13.22 -35.63 3.64
CA VAL A 171 -12.25 -34.99 4.53
C VAL A 171 -12.72 -35.10 5.96
N ARG A 172 -11.82 -35.47 6.86
CA ARG A 172 -12.12 -35.61 8.28
C ARG A 172 -11.59 -34.40 9.05
N MET A 173 -12.47 -33.78 9.79
CA MET A 173 -12.17 -32.64 10.67
C MET A 173 -12.64 -32.98 12.09
N GLY A 174 -11.66 -33.27 12.97
CA GLY A 174 -11.95 -33.82 14.31
C GLY A 174 -12.72 -35.14 14.22
N GLU A 175 -13.90 -35.20 14.82
CA GLU A 175 -14.76 -36.42 14.85
C GLU A 175 -15.71 -36.52 13.65
N LEU A 176 -15.85 -35.46 12.87
CA LEU A 176 -16.79 -35.44 11.73
C LEU A 176 -16.10 -35.64 10.41
N THR A 177 -16.74 -36.43 9.54
CA THR A 177 -16.33 -36.58 8.13
C THR A 177 -17.27 -35.77 7.25
N PHE A 178 -16.70 -35.01 6.32
CA PHE A 178 -17.41 -34.14 5.39
C PHE A 178 -17.11 -34.55 3.94
N THR A 179 -18.11 -34.43 3.09
CA THR A 179 -17.93 -34.57 1.65
C THR A 179 -17.64 -33.20 1.03
N VAL A 180 -16.56 -33.12 0.24
CA VAL A 180 -16.22 -31.91 -0.51
C VAL A 180 -17.21 -31.74 -1.67
N ILE A 181 -17.99 -30.66 -1.67
CA ILE A 181 -19.00 -30.37 -2.71
C ILE A 181 -18.56 -29.23 -3.64
N GLY A 182 -17.57 -28.44 -3.25
CA GLY A 182 -17.10 -27.35 -4.06
C GLY A 182 -15.70 -26.85 -3.71
N VAL A 183 -15.08 -26.22 -4.70
CA VAL A 183 -13.86 -25.44 -4.54
C VAL A 183 -14.20 -23.97 -4.78
N PHE A 184 -13.85 -23.10 -3.85
CA PHE A 184 -14.23 -21.70 -3.89
C PHE A 184 -13.04 -20.77 -3.69
N LYS A 185 -13.19 -19.54 -4.14
CA LYS A 185 -12.29 -18.43 -3.79
C LYS A 185 -13.08 -17.15 -3.59
N GLU A 186 -12.50 -16.20 -2.88
CA GLU A 186 -13.00 -14.83 -2.94
C GLU A 186 -12.74 -14.23 -4.33
N ARG A 187 -13.65 -13.37 -4.78
CA ARG A 187 -13.51 -12.70 -6.08
C ARG A 187 -12.26 -11.82 -6.13
N VAL A 188 -11.88 -11.26 -4.99
CA VAL A 188 -10.67 -10.47 -4.80
C VAL A 188 -10.03 -10.83 -3.47
N GLU A 189 -8.74 -11.11 -3.50
CA GLU A 189 -7.95 -11.32 -2.30
C GLU A 189 -7.86 -9.99 -1.53
N THR A 190 -8.61 -9.88 -0.45
CA THR A 190 -8.56 -8.75 0.48
C THR A 190 -7.37 -8.95 1.42
N PHE A 191 -6.26 -8.35 1.11
CA PHE A 191 -4.99 -8.44 1.87
C PHE A 191 -5.22 -8.34 3.39
N GLY A 192 -5.32 -9.50 4.07
CA GLY A 192 -5.44 -9.57 5.53
C GLY A 192 -6.76 -9.08 6.14
N LEU A 193 -7.74 -8.65 5.33
CA LEU A 193 -9.07 -8.23 5.78
C LEU A 193 -10.13 -9.34 5.62
N SER A 194 -9.74 -10.49 5.06
CA SER A 194 -10.62 -11.63 4.88
C SER A 194 -10.48 -12.63 6.02
N ASP A 195 -11.60 -13.19 6.48
CA ASP A 195 -11.63 -14.35 7.37
C ASP A 195 -11.16 -15.62 6.63
N ILE A 196 -11.20 -15.60 5.29
CA ILE A 196 -10.81 -16.73 4.45
C ILE A 196 -9.30 -16.69 4.22
N GLN A 197 -8.61 -17.66 4.78
CA GLN A 197 -7.18 -17.87 4.59
C GLN A 197 -6.90 -18.79 3.42
N ALA A 198 -5.63 -18.90 3.05
CA ALA A 198 -5.19 -19.76 1.96
C ALA A 198 -5.65 -21.23 2.12
N GLU A 199 -5.66 -21.75 3.34
CA GLU A 199 -6.12 -23.09 3.70
C GLU A 199 -7.39 -22.99 4.58
N SER A 200 -8.54 -22.72 3.94
CA SER A 200 -9.83 -22.59 4.62
C SER A 200 -10.85 -23.58 4.11
N VAL A 201 -11.75 -23.97 5.02
CA VAL A 201 -12.90 -24.84 4.75
C VAL A 201 -14.16 -24.13 5.19
N ILE A 202 -15.17 -24.09 4.34
CA ILE A 202 -16.52 -23.57 4.68
C ILE A 202 -17.46 -24.74 4.91
N VAL A 203 -18.25 -24.65 6.00
CA VAL A 203 -19.30 -25.61 6.40
C VAL A 203 -20.56 -24.87 6.84
N PRO A 204 -21.74 -25.54 6.88
CA PRO A 204 -22.94 -24.98 7.49
C PRO A 204 -22.70 -24.57 8.94
N PHE A 205 -23.10 -23.34 9.31
CA PHE A 205 -22.93 -22.81 10.67
C PHE A 205 -23.44 -23.73 11.76
N ALA A 206 -24.60 -24.41 11.51
CA ALA A 206 -25.25 -25.29 12.49
C ALA A 206 -24.33 -26.43 12.97
N LEU A 207 -23.28 -26.80 12.22
CA LEU A 207 -22.29 -27.82 12.60
C LEU A 207 -21.20 -27.27 13.54
N MET A 208 -21.02 -25.97 13.61
CA MET A 208 -19.97 -25.36 14.44
C MET A 208 -20.17 -25.61 15.92
N LYS A 209 -21.44 -25.77 16.36
CA LYS A 209 -21.74 -26.14 17.76
C LYS A 209 -21.01 -27.41 18.22
N THR A 210 -20.80 -28.38 17.32
CA THR A 210 -20.09 -29.63 17.65
C THR A 210 -18.62 -29.36 18.03
N TYR A 211 -18.02 -28.33 17.47
CA TYR A 211 -16.62 -27.98 17.72
C TYR A 211 -16.44 -26.94 18.83
N THR A 212 -17.34 -25.97 18.90
CA THR A 212 -17.25 -24.84 19.84
C THR A 212 -18.01 -25.08 21.13
N GLY A 213 -18.88 -26.08 21.17
CA GLY A 213 -19.85 -26.31 22.26
C GLY A 213 -20.97 -25.28 22.33
N GLN A 214 -20.96 -24.24 21.53
CA GLN A 214 -21.82 -23.07 21.61
C GLN A 214 -22.40 -22.71 20.24
N ASN A 215 -23.56 -22.05 20.25
CA ASN A 215 -24.24 -21.58 19.04
C ASN A 215 -24.13 -20.05 18.91
N VAL A 216 -22.89 -19.58 18.83
CA VAL A 216 -22.56 -18.15 18.83
C VAL A 216 -21.83 -17.76 17.56
N LEU A 217 -22.08 -16.55 17.12
CA LEU A 217 -21.39 -15.94 15.98
C LEU A 217 -20.16 -15.18 16.46
N ARG A 218 -19.08 -15.27 15.71
CA ARG A 218 -17.92 -14.43 15.92
C ARG A 218 -18.07 -13.07 15.22
N VAL A 219 -18.64 -13.10 14.01
CA VAL A 219 -18.87 -11.90 13.19
C VAL A 219 -20.29 -11.91 12.66
N VAL A 220 -20.94 -10.77 12.65
CA VAL A 220 -22.17 -10.51 11.92
C VAL A 220 -21.86 -9.53 10.80
N ASP A 221 -21.97 -10.01 9.57
CA ASP A 221 -21.84 -9.23 8.35
C ASP A 221 -23.21 -8.66 7.96
N VAL A 222 -23.27 -7.36 7.73
CA VAL A 222 -24.46 -6.62 7.33
C VAL A 222 -24.19 -5.85 6.06
N GLN A 223 -24.89 -6.16 4.98
CA GLN A 223 -24.78 -5.45 3.74
C GLN A 223 -25.84 -4.36 3.64
N ALA A 224 -25.42 -3.10 3.56
CA ALA A 224 -26.34 -2.00 3.26
C ALA A 224 -26.81 -2.05 1.79
N ALA A 225 -28.02 -1.58 1.53
CA ALA A 225 -28.58 -1.54 0.17
C ALA A 225 -27.78 -0.58 -0.73
N ASN A 226 -27.37 0.58 -0.19
CA ASN A 226 -26.58 1.57 -0.90
C ASN A 226 -25.36 1.97 -0.08
N ALA A 227 -24.31 2.46 -0.78
CA ALA A 227 -23.10 2.96 -0.12
C ALA A 227 -23.36 4.17 0.80
N GLU A 228 -24.36 4.98 0.49
CA GLU A 228 -24.77 6.16 1.27
C GLU A 228 -25.40 5.78 2.62
N ASP A 229 -26.01 4.59 2.71
CA ASP A 229 -26.67 4.11 3.91
C ASP A 229 -25.69 3.50 4.93
N VAL A 230 -24.46 3.19 4.53
CA VAL A 230 -23.48 2.44 5.34
C VAL A 230 -23.27 3.07 6.71
N SER A 231 -23.01 4.38 6.78
CA SER A 231 -22.77 5.05 8.08
C SER A 231 -24.01 5.10 8.97
N ARG A 232 -25.21 5.10 8.38
CA ARG A 232 -26.46 4.99 9.14
C ARG A 232 -26.66 3.58 9.67
N VAL A 233 -26.45 2.57 8.82
CA VAL A 233 -26.55 1.16 9.18
C VAL A 233 -25.54 0.79 10.25
N GLU A 234 -24.28 1.22 10.13
CA GLU A 234 -23.23 1.04 11.14
C GLU A 234 -23.68 1.51 12.54
N LYS A 235 -24.17 2.76 12.62
CA LYS A 235 -24.67 3.31 13.88
C LYS A 235 -25.88 2.55 14.43
N GLN A 236 -26.82 2.14 13.56
CA GLN A 236 -28.01 1.42 13.96
C GLN A 236 -27.67 0.00 14.43
N VAL A 237 -26.75 -0.71 13.78
CA VAL A 237 -26.23 -2.00 14.24
C VAL A 237 -25.59 -1.86 15.62
N GLY A 238 -24.72 -0.84 15.80
CA GLY A 238 -24.10 -0.57 17.09
C GLY A 238 -25.12 -0.30 18.20
N MET A 239 -26.17 0.49 17.93
CA MET A 239 -27.26 0.76 18.89
C MET A 239 -28.08 -0.51 19.17
N LEU A 240 -28.38 -1.30 18.15
CA LEU A 240 -29.12 -2.56 18.28
C LEU A 240 -28.38 -3.51 19.23
N LEU A 241 -27.08 -3.74 18.99
CA LEU A 241 -26.29 -4.66 19.81
C LEU A 241 -26.20 -4.19 21.26
N ARG A 242 -26.00 -2.88 21.49
CA ARG A 242 -25.99 -2.29 22.85
C ARG A 242 -27.33 -2.43 23.58
N SER A 243 -28.46 -2.42 22.86
CA SER A 243 -29.78 -2.57 23.47
C SER A 243 -30.13 -4.01 23.81
N ARG A 244 -29.47 -4.99 23.18
CA ARG A 244 -29.76 -6.41 23.33
C ARG A 244 -28.82 -7.14 24.28
N HIS A 245 -27.71 -6.55 24.60
CA HIS A 245 -26.66 -7.13 25.42
C HIS A 245 -26.38 -6.30 26.68
N PRO A 246 -25.74 -6.90 27.72
CA PRO A 246 -25.34 -6.18 28.92
C PRO A 246 -24.44 -4.97 28.61
N PRO A 247 -24.47 -3.91 29.45
CA PRO A 247 -23.67 -2.70 29.23
C PRO A 247 -22.16 -2.92 29.18
N GLU A 248 -21.69 -4.02 29.79
CA GLU A 248 -20.28 -4.42 29.82
C GLU A 248 -19.80 -5.07 28.52
N ALA A 249 -20.74 -5.46 27.64
CA ALA A 249 -20.41 -6.04 26.35
C ALA A 249 -20.03 -4.95 25.35
N GLU A 250 -18.79 -5.02 24.85
CA GLU A 250 -18.30 -4.10 23.84
C GLU A 250 -18.25 -4.76 22.46
N TYR A 251 -18.80 -4.06 21.48
CA TYR A 251 -18.80 -4.49 20.09
C TYR A 251 -18.08 -3.50 19.22
N ASN A 252 -17.19 -4.03 18.39
CA ASN A 252 -16.50 -3.28 17.36
C ASN A 252 -17.35 -3.39 16.07
N VAL A 253 -18.05 -2.31 15.74
CA VAL A 253 -18.80 -2.22 14.49
C VAL A 253 -17.98 -1.39 13.52
N GLN A 254 -17.60 -1.99 12.42
CA GLN A 254 -16.69 -1.39 11.44
C GLN A 254 -17.28 -1.41 10.05
N THR A 255 -16.77 -0.54 9.22
CA THR A 255 -17.07 -0.49 7.80
C THR A 255 -15.77 -0.58 6.99
N LEU A 256 -15.85 -1.13 5.79
CA LEU A 256 -14.70 -1.12 4.89
C LEU A 256 -14.22 0.31 4.62
N ILE A 257 -15.15 1.26 4.53
CA ILE A 257 -14.83 2.69 4.34
C ILE A 257 -13.96 3.22 5.48
N ALA A 258 -14.27 2.89 6.74
CA ALA A 258 -13.50 3.34 7.89
C ALA A 258 -12.05 2.83 7.84
N ILE A 259 -11.85 1.55 7.51
CA ILE A 259 -10.51 0.98 7.34
C ILE A 259 -9.75 1.65 6.20
N LEU A 260 -10.42 1.87 5.07
CA LEU A 260 -9.81 2.52 3.91
C LEU A 260 -9.42 3.98 4.19
N VAL A 261 -10.24 4.70 4.96
CA VAL A 261 -9.90 6.06 5.43
C VAL A 261 -8.69 6.03 6.36
N ALA A 262 -8.63 5.08 7.29
CA ALA A 262 -7.47 4.90 8.17
C ALA A 262 -6.19 4.57 7.37
N ALA A 263 -6.27 3.62 6.43
CA ALA A 263 -5.16 3.27 5.56
C ALA A 263 -4.68 4.46 4.71
N ARG A 264 -5.61 5.27 4.18
CA ARG A 264 -5.30 6.50 3.46
C ARG A 264 -4.57 7.50 4.35
N ASN A 265 -5.03 7.70 5.57
CA ASN A 265 -4.42 8.66 6.51
C ASN A 265 -2.99 8.21 6.88
N ILE A 266 -2.77 6.92 7.12
CA ILE A 266 -1.44 6.35 7.36
C ILE A 266 -0.54 6.57 6.13
N SER A 267 -1.05 6.28 4.93
CA SER A 267 -0.31 6.49 3.68
C SER A 267 0.05 7.96 3.47
N LEU A 268 -0.86 8.90 3.77
CA LEU A 268 -0.59 10.33 3.71
C LEU A 268 0.49 10.76 4.72
N ALA A 269 0.42 10.28 5.95
CA ALA A 269 1.42 10.57 6.97
C ALA A 269 2.81 10.08 6.55
N LEU A 270 2.92 8.84 6.06
CA LEU A 270 4.17 8.30 5.52
C LEU A 270 4.68 9.10 4.32
N THR A 271 3.78 9.51 3.42
CA THR A 271 4.14 10.33 2.26
C THR A 271 4.73 11.67 2.69
N ILE A 272 4.13 12.34 3.69
CA ILE A 272 4.64 13.61 4.23
C ILE A 272 6.03 13.42 4.84
N VAL A 273 6.22 12.38 5.66
CA VAL A 273 7.53 12.08 6.29
C VAL A 273 8.60 11.87 5.23
N LEU A 274 8.30 11.07 4.20
CA LEU A 274 9.23 10.80 3.10
C LEU A 274 9.53 12.05 2.27
N LEU A 275 8.54 12.93 2.03
CA LEU A 275 8.75 14.22 1.37
C LEU A 275 9.68 15.14 2.18
N VAL A 276 9.51 15.18 3.50
CA VAL A 276 10.40 15.95 4.39
C VAL A 276 11.84 15.42 4.29
N ILE A 277 12.02 14.10 4.30
CA ILE A 277 13.35 13.48 4.14
C ILE A 277 13.95 13.84 2.78
N ALA A 278 13.18 13.74 1.70
CA ALA A 278 13.62 14.11 0.35
C ALA A 278 14.00 15.59 0.26
N PHE A 279 13.21 16.46 0.89
CA PHE A 279 13.51 17.90 0.95
C PHE A 279 14.81 18.19 1.70
N ILE A 280 15.03 17.56 2.86
CA ILE A 280 16.27 17.69 3.63
C ILE A 280 17.46 17.20 2.80
N ALA A 281 17.33 16.06 2.12
CA ALA A 281 18.39 15.54 1.25
C ALA A 281 18.74 16.52 0.12
N LEU A 282 17.74 17.15 -0.50
CA LEU A 282 17.95 18.17 -1.53
C LEU A 282 18.58 19.44 -0.96
N LEU A 283 18.20 19.87 0.24
CA LEU A 283 18.83 21.03 0.90
C LEU A 283 20.31 20.78 1.18
N ILE A 284 20.65 19.61 1.76
CA ILE A 284 22.05 19.22 2.03
C ILE A 284 22.84 19.19 0.71
N SER A 285 22.26 18.61 -0.33
CA SER A 285 22.88 18.57 -1.65
C SER A 285 23.07 19.95 -2.26
N GLY A 286 22.06 20.83 -2.12
CA GLY A 286 22.13 22.20 -2.58
C GLY A 286 23.29 22.99 -1.91
N ILE A 287 23.44 22.85 -0.59
CA ILE A 287 24.57 23.42 0.15
C ILE A 287 25.90 22.83 -0.36
N GLY A 288 25.91 21.53 -0.65
CA GLY A 288 27.08 20.88 -1.28
C GLY A 288 27.44 21.48 -2.63
N ILE A 289 26.44 21.68 -3.51
CA ILE A 289 26.64 22.36 -4.81
C ILE A 289 27.18 23.77 -4.61
N MET A 290 26.61 24.55 -3.71
CA MET A 290 27.04 25.89 -3.40
C MET A 290 28.52 25.93 -2.94
N ASN A 291 28.90 25.04 -2.02
CA ASN A 291 30.28 24.97 -1.51
C ASN A 291 31.28 24.62 -2.61
N ILE A 292 30.95 23.66 -3.48
CA ILE A 292 31.81 23.29 -4.60
C ILE A 292 31.96 24.46 -5.58
N MET A 293 30.84 25.07 -5.93
CA MET A 293 30.87 26.22 -6.85
C MET A 293 31.71 27.39 -6.30
N LEU A 294 31.65 27.67 -4.99
CA LEU A 294 32.50 28.68 -4.35
C LEU A 294 33.99 28.36 -4.47
N VAL A 295 34.35 27.09 -4.27
CA VAL A 295 35.75 26.64 -4.45
C VAL A 295 36.17 26.72 -5.92
N THR A 296 35.34 26.26 -6.85
CA THR A 296 35.59 26.33 -8.29
C THR A 296 35.77 27.76 -8.77
N VAL A 297 34.95 28.70 -8.27
CA VAL A 297 35.11 30.14 -8.58
C VAL A 297 36.48 30.65 -8.09
N LYS A 298 36.88 30.26 -6.85
CA LYS A 298 38.22 30.65 -6.34
C LYS A 298 39.37 30.07 -7.19
N GLU A 299 39.30 28.77 -7.51
CA GLU A 299 40.32 28.10 -8.34
C GLU A 299 40.42 28.70 -9.75
N ARG A 300 39.32 29.27 -10.29
CA ARG A 300 39.24 29.87 -11.63
C ARG A 300 39.24 31.40 -11.63
N THR A 301 39.57 32.06 -10.50
CA THR A 301 39.50 33.51 -10.36
C THR A 301 40.34 34.21 -11.45
N ARG A 302 41.54 33.73 -11.75
CA ARG A 302 42.42 34.29 -12.80
C ARG A 302 41.84 34.12 -14.20
N GLU A 303 41.27 32.98 -14.52
CA GLU A 303 40.60 32.71 -15.80
C GLU A 303 39.42 33.65 -16.02
N ILE A 304 38.56 33.83 -14.98
CA ILE A 304 37.44 34.76 -14.99
C ILE A 304 37.93 36.20 -15.21
N GLY A 305 39.01 36.58 -14.52
CA GLY A 305 39.65 37.89 -14.67
C GLY A 305 40.11 38.17 -16.09
N ILE A 306 40.79 37.22 -16.75
CA ILE A 306 41.22 37.31 -18.13
C ILE A 306 40.02 37.48 -19.07
N ARG A 307 38.97 36.66 -18.94
CA ARG A 307 37.77 36.77 -19.77
C ARG A 307 37.11 38.15 -19.64
N LYS A 308 37.01 38.68 -18.44
CA LYS A 308 36.47 40.01 -18.19
C LYS A 308 37.35 41.14 -18.72
N ALA A 309 38.66 40.99 -18.64
CA ALA A 309 39.63 41.96 -19.21
C ALA A 309 39.53 42.07 -20.74
N ILE A 310 39.16 40.94 -21.40
CA ILE A 310 38.91 40.89 -22.86
C ILE A 310 37.47 41.36 -23.22
N GLY A 311 36.65 41.74 -22.21
CA GLY A 311 35.32 42.32 -22.44
C GLY A 311 34.10 41.38 -22.28
N ALA A 312 34.27 40.21 -21.67
CA ALA A 312 33.12 39.32 -21.41
C ALA A 312 32.11 39.98 -20.46
N PRO A 313 30.83 40.06 -20.84
CA PRO A 313 29.78 40.66 -20.02
C PRO A 313 29.50 39.79 -18.79
N ARG A 314 29.03 40.43 -17.70
CA ARG A 314 28.68 39.74 -16.44
C ARG A 314 27.68 38.61 -16.65
N LYS A 315 26.73 38.78 -17.58
CA LYS A 315 25.71 37.77 -17.89
C LYS A 315 26.29 36.47 -18.43
N ASP A 316 27.36 36.52 -19.22
CA ASP A 316 27.99 35.33 -19.80
C ASP A 316 28.68 34.49 -18.72
N ILE A 317 29.36 35.13 -17.78
CA ILE A 317 30.00 34.46 -16.63
C ILE A 317 28.92 33.85 -15.73
N LEU A 318 27.86 34.61 -15.39
CA LEU A 318 26.75 34.11 -14.60
C LEU A 318 26.12 32.88 -15.26
N TYR A 319 25.79 32.97 -16.55
CA TYR A 319 25.17 31.90 -17.31
C TYR A 319 26.03 30.63 -17.35
N GLN A 320 27.35 30.78 -17.54
CA GLN A 320 28.27 29.65 -17.55
C GLN A 320 28.23 28.86 -16.25
N PHE A 321 28.33 29.53 -15.10
CA PHE A 321 28.29 28.86 -13.78
C PHE A 321 26.94 28.31 -13.44
N LEU A 322 25.84 28.93 -13.88
CA LEU A 322 24.48 28.38 -13.72
C LEU A 322 24.29 27.10 -14.55
N VAL A 323 24.84 27.04 -15.77
CA VAL A 323 24.84 25.83 -16.60
C VAL A 323 25.62 24.70 -15.91
N GLU A 324 26.76 25.03 -15.29
CA GLU A 324 27.57 24.06 -14.53
C GLU A 324 26.78 23.49 -13.34
N ALA A 325 26.09 24.33 -12.54
CA ALA A 325 25.24 23.92 -11.46
C ALA A 325 24.05 23.07 -11.95
N PHE A 326 23.44 23.46 -13.08
CA PHE A 326 22.36 22.69 -13.73
C PHE A 326 22.83 21.31 -14.20
N LEU A 327 24.03 21.18 -14.76
CA LEU A 327 24.59 19.91 -15.20
C LEU A 327 24.86 18.96 -14.01
N ILE A 328 25.36 19.48 -12.89
CA ILE A 328 25.56 18.69 -11.67
C ILE A 328 24.21 18.18 -11.14
N SER A 329 23.23 19.08 -10.96
CA SER A 329 21.95 18.75 -10.42
C SER A 329 21.08 17.91 -11.39
N GLY A 330 21.06 18.26 -12.67
CA GLY A 330 20.34 17.54 -13.72
C GLY A 330 20.90 16.13 -13.97
N GLY A 331 22.23 16.00 -14.01
CA GLY A 331 22.89 14.69 -14.10
C GLY A 331 22.58 13.80 -12.91
N GLY A 332 22.68 14.36 -11.70
CA GLY A 332 22.26 13.66 -10.46
C GLY A 332 20.79 13.28 -10.47
N ALA A 333 19.92 14.19 -10.93
CA ALA A 333 18.48 13.93 -11.04
C ALA A 333 18.16 12.78 -12.00
N VAL A 334 18.79 12.72 -13.17
CA VAL A 334 18.60 11.62 -14.14
C VAL A 334 18.98 10.28 -13.53
N VAL A 335 20.15 10.20 -12.90
CA VAL A 335 20.60 8.96 -12.24
C VAL A 335 19.64 8.57 -11.10
N GLY A 336 19.24 9.53 -10.26
CA GLY A 336 18.30 9.29 -9.16
C GLY A 336 16.91 8.86 -9.64
N ILE A 337 16.40 9.45 -10.72
CA ILE A 337 15.14 9.03 -11.35
C ILE A 337 15.25 7.60 -11.87
N LEU A 338 16.34 7.23 -12.51
CA LEU A 338 16.56 5.86 -13.00
C LEU A 338 16.56 4.85 -11.83
N ILE A 339 17.23 5.17 -10.73
CA ILE A 339 17.22 4.35 -9.51
C ILE A 339 15.81 4.29 -8.92
N GLY A 340 15.14 5.47 -8.80
CA GLY A 340 13.78 5.57 -8.28
C GLY A 340 12.73 4.80 -9.11
N LEU A 341 12.94 4.63 -10.41
CA LEU A 341 12.11 3.81 -11.29
C LEU A 341 12.48 2.32 -11.24
N ALA A 342 13.76 2.00 -11.06
CA ALA A 342 14.21 0.61 -10.98
C ALA A 342 13.62 -0.12 -9.78
N VAL A 343 13.50 0.55 -8.62
CA VAL A 343 12.95 -0.06 -7.39
C VAL A 343 11.51 -0.56 -7.56
N PRO A 344 10.53 0.23 -8.02
CA PRO A 344 9.16 -0.26 -8.22
C PRO A 344 9.06 -1.32 -9.34
N VAL A 345 9.90 -1.24 -10.36
CA VAL A 345 9.95 -2.24 -11.43
C VAL A 345 10.44 -3.59 -10.90
N THR A 346 11.52 -3.59 -10.12
CA THR A 346 12.02 -4.83 -9.49
C THR A 346 11.06 -5.36 -8.42
N ALA A 347 10.44 -4.50 -7.64
CA ALA A 347 9.45 -4.90 -6.63
C ALA A 347 8.24 -5.62 -7.25
N GLN A 348 7.86 -5.30 -8.49
CA GLN A 348 6.77 -6.00 -9.20
C GLN A 348 7.01 -7.51 -9.37
N PHE A 349 8.26 -7.96 -9.43
CA PHE A 349 8.57 -9.40 -9.53
C PHE A 349 8.30 -10.17 -8.24
N PHE A 350 8.26 -9.47 -7.10
CA PHE A 350 8.01 -10.05 -5.78
C PHE A 350 6.58 -9.83 -5.29
N LEU A 351 5.82 -8.96 -5.95
CA LEU A 351 4.44 -8.66 -5.59
C LEU A 351 3.46 -9.60 -6.30
N PRO A 352 2.32 -9.95 -5.66
CA PRO A 352 1.26 -10.71 -6.30
C PRO A 352 0.80 -10.04 -7.60
N SER A 353 0.45 -10.86 -8.60
CA SER A 353 0.06 -10.42 -9.96
C SER A 353 -1.08 -9.38 -10.01
N ASN A 354 -1.84 -9.27 -8.93
CA ASN A 354 -2.96 -8.33 -8.80
C ASN A 354 -2.53 -6.90 -8.44
N LEU A 355 -1.28 -6.70 -7.95
CA LEU A 355 -0.75 -5.40 -7.56
C LEU A 355 0.20 -4.87 -8.63
N ARG A 356 -0.34 -4.10 -9.59
CA ARG A 356 0.49 -3.35 -10.52
C ARG A 356 0.87 -2.01 -9.91
N VAL A 357 2.17 -1.77 -9.75
CA VAL A 357 2.70 -0.49 -9.28
C VAL A 357 2.60 0.53 -10.42
N PRO A 358 1.75 1.57 -10.31
CA PRO A 358 1.64 2.57 -11.36
C PRO A 358 2.85 3.49 -11.35
N ILE A 359 3.57 3.54 -12.46
CA ILE A 359 4.63 4.54 -12.67
C ILE A 359 3.97 5.76 -13.31
N SER A 360 4.10 6.91 -12.66
CA SER A 360 3.54 8.17 -13.17
C SER A 360 4.62 8.96 -13.92
N PRO A 361 4.43 9.28 -15.20
CA PRO A 361 5.35 10.18 -15.91
C PRO A 361 5.49 11.54 -15.22
N MET A 362 4.41 12.00 -14.55
CA MET A 362 4.41 13.27 -13.82
C MET A 362 5.37 13.26 -12.64
N SER A 363 5.60 12.10 -11.98
CA SER A 363 6.58 12.00 -10.90
C SER A 363 8.00 12.23 -11.39
N VAL A 364 8.33 11.77 -12.60
CA VAL A 364 9.63 11.97 -13.24
C VAL A 364 9.85 13.47 -13.54
N VAL A 365 8.83 14.12 -14.12
CA VAL A 365 8.91 15.56 -14.44
C VAL A 365 9.07 16.39 -13.17
N ILE A 366 8.28 16.11 -12.12
CA ILE A 366 8.37 16.83 -10.84
C ILE A 366 9.75 16.60 -10.20
N ALA A 367 10.23 15.36 -10.12
CA ALA A 367 11.53 15.05 -9.53
C ALA A 367 12.66 15.77 -10.27
N PHE A 368 12.64 15.77 -11.60
CA PHE A 368 13.62 16.47 -12.42
C PHE A 368 13.56 17.99 -12.21
N ALA A 369 12.36 18.58 -12.29
CA ALA A 369 12.17 20.02 -12.13
C ALA A 369 12.62 20.52 -10.75
N VAL A 370 12.22 19.82 -9.68
CA VAL A 370 12.60 20.19 -8.30
C VAL A 370 14.11 20.06 -8.09
N SER A 371 14.72 18.97 -8.57
CA SER A 371 16.17 18.77 -8.44
C SER A 371 16.99 19.83 -9.20
N CYS A 372 16.59 20.13 -10.44
CA CYS A 372 17.24 21.19 -11.23
C CYS A 372 17.05 22.58 -10.60
N SER A 373 15.84 22.87 -10.09
CA SER A 373 15.56 24.14 -9.39
C SER A 373 16.43 24.30 -8.14
N THR A 374 16.63 23.21 -7.38
CA THR A 374 17.54 23.21 -6.21
C THR A 374 18.97 23.54 -6.64
N GLY A 375 19.48 22.89 -7.70
CA GLY A 375 20.83 23.18 -8.21
C GLY A 375 21.01 24.62 -8.68
N LEU A 376 20.04 25.16 -9.41
CA LEU A 376 20.03 26.54 -9.86
C LEU A 376 19.96 27.55 -8.70
N PHE A 377 19.10 27.28 -7.71
CA PHE A 377 18.92 28.14 -6.54
C PHE A 377 20.22 28.27 -5.72
N PHE A 378 20.83 27.15 -5.37
CA PHE A 378 22.05 27.12 -4.59
C PHE A 378 23.30 27.52 -5.43
N GLY A 379 23.29 27.26 -6.73
CA GLY A 379 24.34 27.69 -7.66
C GLY A 379 24.31 29.16 -8.00
N TYR A 380 23.17 29.85 -7.80
CA TYR A 380 23.03 31.26 -8.15
C TYR A 380 24.00 32.17 -7.37
N LEU A 381 24.13 31.99 -6.06
CA LEU A 381 24.92 32.82 -5.20
C LEU A 381 26.42 32.77 -5.59
N PRO A 382 27.07 31.62 -5.72
CA PRO A 382 28.47 31.57 -6.20
C PRO A 382 28.64 32.05 -7.64
N ALA A 383 27.69 31.78 -8.54
CA ALA A 383 27.70 32.24 -9.91
C ALA A 383 27.66 33.80 -10.00
N ASN A 384 26.81 34.42 -9.17
CA ASN A 384 26.73 35.86 -9.09
C ASN A 384 28.01 36.48 -8.52
N ASN A 385 28.63 35.86 -7.50
CA ASN A 385 29.92 36.30 -6.96
C ASN A 385 31.00 36.23 -8.03
N ALA A 386 31.07 35.15 -8.81
CA ALA A 386 31.99 35.03 -9.95
C ALA A 386 31.75 36.14 -10.98
N ALA A 387 30.51 36.44 -11.28
CA ALA A 387 30.10 37.47 -12.22
C ALA A 387 30.44 38.91 -11.74
N GLN A 388 30.65 39.13 -10.46
CA GLN A 388 30.98 40.44 -9.86
C GLN A 388 32.49 40.68 -9.68
N LEU A 389 33.34 39.67 -9.83
CA LEU A 389 34.80 39.79 -9.70
C LEU A 389 35.33 40.94 -10.57
N GLN A 390 36.26 41.75 -10.04
CA GLN A 390 36.93 42.81 -10.79
C GLN A 390 38.16 42.26 -11.52
N PRO A 391 38.40 42.60 -12.80
CA PRO A 391 39.55 42.10 -13.57
C PRO A 391 40.91 42.37 -12.91
N ILE A 392 41.07 43.56 -12.34
CA ILE A 392 42.33 43.96 -11.71
C ILE A 392 42.64 43.13 -10.47
N GLU A 393 41.67 42.92 -9.60
CA GLU A 393 41.82 42.10 -8.39
C GLU A 393 42.02 40.61 -8.73
N SER A 394 41.31 40.14 -9.74
CA SER A 394 41.37 38.73 -10.17
C SER A 394 42.71 38.35 -10.80
N LEU A 395 43.41 39.29 -11.45
CA LEU A 395 44.73 39.08 -12.06
C LEU A 395 45.87 39.21 -11.04
N ARG A 396 45.62 39.85 -9.90
CA ARG A 396 46.57 40.02 -8.79
C ARG A 396 46.58 38.87 -7.79
N TYR A 397 45.61 37.96 -7.92
CA TYR A 397 45.46 36.78 -7.06
C TYR A 397 46.53 35.75 -7.47
N GLU A 398 47.50 35.47 -6.60
CA GLU A 398 48.44 34.35 -6.68
C GLU A 398 47.82 33.07 -6.13
#